data_a40acd5d130b98e2abdf572de5594a75
#
_entry.id   a40acd5d130b98e2abdf572de5594a75
#
_cell.length_a   1.000
_cell.length_b   1.000
_cell.length_c   1.000
_cell.angle_alpha   90.00
_cell.angle_beta   90.00
_cell.angle_gamma   90.00
#
_symmetry.space_group_name_H-M   'P 1'
#
loop_
_entity.id
_entity.type
_entity.pdbx_description
1 polymer ?
#
loop_
_entity_poly.entity_id
_entity_poly.type
_entity_poly.pdbx_seq_one_letter_code
_entity_poly.pdbx_strand_id
1 'polypeptide(L)'
;MSVVNPKTALISLSDKTNLEKIVDFLIKKNVKIISTGGTYKSIKEITDNVIEVSEFTGFEEMMDGRVKTLHPKIHAGILARRDSDMEVLKDSGYETIDLVIVNLYPFKETIQQDCSFEEAIEKIDIGGHQYQFFL
;
A
#
# COMPACT_ATOMS: atom_id res chain seq x y z
N MET A 1 -3.91 27.15 -0.39
CA MET A 1 -3.75 25.70 -0.55
C MET A 1 -2.38 25.28 -0.05
N SER A 2 -2.31 24.42 0.92
CA SER A 2 -1.03 23.94 1.44
C SER A 2 -0.43 22.90 0.50
N VAL A 3 0.88 22.99 0.26
CA VAL A 3 1.61 21.99 -0.50
C VAL A 3 1.95 20.83 0.44
N VAL A 4 1.55 19.63 0.07
CA VAL A 4 1.87 18.43 0.83
C VAL A 4 3.17 17.84 0.27
N ASN A 5 4.16 17.68 1.13
CA ASN A 5 5.41 16.97 0.79
C ASN A 5 5.39 15.59 1.45
N PRO A 6 4.95 14.56 0.74
CA PRO A 6 4.87 13.22 1.32
C PRO A 6 6.26 12.69 1.66
N LYS A 7 6.39 12.04 2.80
CA LYS A 7 7.63 11.39 3.24
C LYS A 7 7.58 9.88 3.09
N THR A 8 6.39 9.31 3.17
CA THR A 8 6.17 7.86 3.11
C THR A 8 4.98 7.54 2.22
N ALA A 9 5.18 6.63 1.28
CA ALA A 9 4.16 6.18 0.34
C ALA A 9 3.94 4.68 0.48
N LEU A 10 2.67 4.27 0.44
CA LEU A 10 2.28 2.86 0.34
C LEU A 10 1.80 2.59 -1.08
N ILE A 11 2.41 1.61 -1.75
CA ILE A 11 2.08 1.28 -3.14
C ILE A 11 1.68 -0.19 -3.23
N SER A 12 0.51 -0.44 -3.79
CA SER A 12 0.02 -1.79 -4.06
C SER A 12 -0.79 -1.78 -5.35
N LEU A 13 -0.21 -2.30 -6.43
CA LEU A 13 -0.77 -2.21 -7.77
C LEU A 13 -0.92 -3.60 -8.40
N SER A 14 -2.12 -3.93 -8.85
CA SER A 14 -2.35 -5.10 -9.71
C SER A 14 -1.94 -4.80 -11.15
N ASP A 15 -2.19 -3.59 -11.63
CA ASP A 15 -1.69 -3.09 -12.92
C ASP A 15 -0.45 -2.23 -12.66
N LYS A 16 0.68 -2.66 -13.20
CA LYS A 16 1.98 -2.03 -12.99
C LYS A 16 2.40 -1.08 -14.12
N THR A 17 1.45 -0.69 -14.97
CA THR A 17 1.69 0.30 -16.02
C THR A 17 2.15 1.61 -15.36
N ASN A 18 3.23 2.19 -15.86
CA ASN A 18 3.83 3.42 -15.33
C ASN A 18 4.44 3.31 -13.92
N LEU A 19 4.58 2.11 -13.36
CA LEU A 19 5.19 1.93 -12.05
C LEU A 19 6.58 2.54 -11.99
N GLU A 20 7.41 2.32 -13.01
CA GLU A 20 8.77 2.85 -13.06
C GLU A 20 8.79 4.38 -12.96
N LYS A 21 7.90 5.07 -13.67
CA LYS A 21 7.78 6.54 -13.62
C LYS A 21 7.38 7.03 -12.24
N ILE A 22 6.44 6.33 -11.61
CA ILE A 22 5.98 6.67 -10.24
C ILE A 22 7.13 6.50 -9.26
N VAL A 23 7.82 5.38 -9.31
CA VAL A 23 8.94 5.07 -8.41
C VAL A 23 10.08 6.08 -8.60
N ASP A 24 10.46 6.38 -9.83
CA ASP A 24 11.51 7.37 -10.13
C ASP A 24 11.16 8.74 -9.55
N PHE A 25 9.91 9.17 -9.69
CA PHE A 25 9.45 10.43 -9.12
C PHE A 25 9.57 10.43 -7.60
N LEU A 26 9.13 9.36 -6.93
CA LEU A 26 9.17 9.26 -5.47
C LEU A 26 10.61 9.23 -4.95
N ILE A 27 11.50 8.54 -5.63
CA ILE A 27 12.92 8.51 -5.27
C ILE A 27 13.54 9.91 -5.35
N LYS A 28 13.24 10.65 -6.41
CA LYS A 28 13.73 12.03 -6.57
C LYS A 28 13.24 12.96 -5.47
N LYS A 29 12.09 12.66 -4.89
CA LYS A 29 11.51 13.43 -3.78
C LYS A 29 11.90 12.90 -2.41
N ASN A 30 12.78 11.91 -2.34
CA ASN A 30 13.21 11.26 -1.10
C ASN A 30 12.05 10.66 -0.31
N VAL A 31 11.06 10.09 -1.01
CA VAL A 31 9.91 9.43 -0.40
C VAL A 31 10.26 7.99 -0.07
N LYS A 32 10.02 7.57 1.17
CA LYS A 32 10.14 6.18 1.59
C LYS A 32 8.98 5.38 0.99
N ILE A 33 9.28 4.23 0.39
CA ILE A 33 8.27 3.39 -0.27
C ILE A 33 8.05 2.12 0.53
N ILE A 34 6.77 1.84 0.83
CA ILE A 34 6.32 0.60 1.44
C ILE A 34 5.43 -0.10 0.41
N SER A 35 5.63 -1.39 0.21
CA SER A 35 4.87 -2.12 -0.81
C SER A 35 4.63 -3.58 -0.44
N THR A 36 3.77 -4.24 -1.20
CA THR A 36 3.34 -5.61 -0.96
C THR A 36 3.64 -6.52 -2.14
N GLY A 37 3.92 -7.78 -1.85
CA GLY A 37 3.92 -8.90 -2.80
C GLY A 37 4.61 -8.63 -4.13
N GLY A 38 3.88 -8.82 -5.23
CA GLY A 38 4.39 -8.62 -6.58
C GLY A 38 4.80 -7.19 -6.88
N THR A 39 4.10 -6.20 -6.30
CA THR A 39 4.47 -4.78 -6.44
C THR A 39 5.82 -4.51 -5.78
N TYR A 40 6.05 -5.06 -4.58
CA TYR A 40 7.34 -4.97 -3.90
C TYR A 40 8.46 -5.54 -4.78
N LYS A 41 8.26 -6.73 -5.33
CA LYS A 41 9.26 -7.36 -6.21
C LYS A 41 9.59 -6.49 -7.42
N SER A 42 8.57 -5.93 -8.06
CA SER A 42 8.76 -5.06 -9.22
C SER A 42 9.48 -3.76 -8.86
N ILE A 43 9.17 -3.16 -7.72
CA ILE A 43 9.88 -1.96 -7.26
C ILE A 43 11.32 -2.28 -6.89
N LYS A 44 11.57 -3.43 -6.29
CA LYS A 44 12.92 -3.86 -5.90
C LYS A 44 13.86 -3.99 -7.10
N GLU A 45 13.34 -4.29 -8.26
CA GLU A 45 14.12 -4.30 -9.51
C GLU A 45 14.54 -2.90 -9.95
N ILE A 46 13.81 -1.86 -9.54
CA ILE A 46 14.07 -0.47 -9.88
C ILE A 46 14.95 0.21 -8.84
N THR A 47 14.70 -0.04 -7.55
CA THR A 47 15.40 0.60 -6.44
C THR A 47 15.47 -0.32 -5.23
N ASP A 48 16.52 -0.16 -4.43
CA ASP A 48 16.62 -0.81 -3.13
C ASP A 48 15.87 -0.07 -2.02
N ASN A 49 15.40 1.15 -2.27
CA ASN A 49 14.72 1.99 -1.29
C ASN A 49 13.23 1.65 -1.18
N VAL A 50 12.91 0.38 -0.95
CA VAL A 50 11.56 -0.12 -0.77
C VAL A 50 11.56 -1.11 0.40
N ILE A 51 10.51 -1.04 1.22
CA ILE A 51 10.32 -1.93 2.38
C ILE A 51 9.05 -2.73 2.14
N GLU A 52 9.10 -4.04 2.40
CA GLU A 52 7.92 -4.87 2.34
C GLU A 52 7.01 -4.60 3.54
N VAL A 53 5.69 -4.64 3.32
CA VAL A 53 4.71 -4.36 4.38
C VAL A 53 4.92 -5.25 5.60
N SER A 54 5.20 -6.55 5.42
CA SER A 54 5.45 -7.47 6.53
C SER A 54 6.64 -7.04 7.39
N GLU A 55 7.69 -6.53 6.77
CA GLU A 55 8.84 -5.97 7.48
C GLU A 55 8.49 -4.68 8.21
N PHE A 56 7.71 -3.82 7.56
CA PHE A 56 7.28 -2.55 8.13
C PHE A 56 6.38 -2.72 9.34
N THR A 57 5.40 -3.64 9.27
CA THR A 57 4.47 -3.91 10.37
C THR A 57 5.04 -4.86 11.43
N GLY A 58 6.02 -5.68 11.07
CA GLY A 58 6.48 -6.78 11.90
C GLY A 58 5.51 -7.95 11.96
N PHE A 59 4.53 -8.00 11.05
CA PHE A 59 3.49 -9.01 11.01
C PHE A 59 3.48 -9.69 9.64
N GLU A 60 3.66 -11.02 9.61
CA GLU A 60 3.67 -11.75 8.35
C GLU A 60 2.28 -11.76 7.70
N GLU A 61 2.26 -11.77 6.37
CA GLU A 61 1.01 -11.91 5.65
C GLU A 61 0.39 -13.29 5.92
N MET A 62 -0.93 -13.33 5.92
CA MET A 62 -1.70 -14.54 6.19
C MET A 62 -2.65 -14.82 5.03
N MET A 63 -3.08 -16.08 4.94
CA MET A 63 -4.10 -16.51 3.97
C MET A 63 -3.71 -16.15 2.53
N ASP A 64 -2.50 -16.52 2.13
CA ASP A 64 -1.94 -16.29 0.79
C ASP A 64 -1.96 -14.81 0.40
N GLY A 65 -1.61 -13.94 1.35
CA GLY A 65 -1.55 -12.50 1.13
C GLY A 65 -2.88 -11.78 1.18
N ARG A 66 -3.97 -12.47 1.52
CA ARG A 66 -5.27 -11.80 1.70
C ARG A 66 -5.30 -10.93 2.96
N VAL A 67 -4.45 -11.23 3.94
CA VAL A 67 -4.28 -10.43 5.16
C VAL A 67 -2.84 -9.95 5.21
N LYS A 68 -2.57 -8.71 4.85
CA LYS A 68 -1.22 -8.13 4.87
C LYS A 68 -1.18 -6.65 5.22
N THR A 69 -2.18 -5.88 4.86
CA THR A 69 -2.25 -4.44 5.16
C THR A 69 -3.26 -4.09 6.25
N LEU A 70 -4.03 -5.05 6.73
CA LEU A 70 -4.99 -4.86 7.82
C LEU A 70 -4.26 -4.85 9.16
N HIS A 71 -3.51 -3.79 9.43
CA HIS A 71 -2.69 -3.64 10.62
C HIS A 71 -2.78 -2.21 11.14
N PRO A 72 -2.84 -2.01 12.48
CA PRO A 72 -2.93 -0.67 13.06
C PRO A 72 -1.83 0.28 12.61
N LYS A 73 -0.62 -0.19 12.38
CA LYS A 73 0.49 0.65 11.93
C LYS A 73 0.23 1.27 10.56
N ILE A 74 -0.41 0.53 9.66
CA ILE A 74 -0.78 1.03 8.34
C ILE A 74 -1.93 2.04 8.44
N HIS A 75 -3.03 1.63 9.08
CA HIS A 75 -4.24 2.45 9.13
C HIS A 75 -4.06 3.70 10.01
N ALA A 76 -3.38 3.59 11.13
CA ALA A 76 -3.07 4.74 11.95
C ALA A 76 -2.17 5.74 11.21
N GLY A 77 -1.19 5.24 10.47
CA GLY A 77 -0.32 6.09 9.67
C GLY A 77 -1.07 6.90 8.62
N ILE A 78 -2.10 6.28 8.00
CA ILE A 78 -2.95 6.95 7.01
C ILE A 78 -3.93 7.92 7.67
N LEU A 79 -4.58 7.47 8.75
CA LEU A 79 -5.72 8.16 9.37
C LEU A 79 -5.31 9.26 10.35
N ALA A 80 -4.10 9.25 10.89
CA ALA A 80 -3.67 10.22 11.88
C ALA A 80 -3.85 11.64 11.38
N ARG A 81 -4.59 12.46 12.14
CA ARG A 81 -4.73 13.88 11.85
C ARG A 81 -3.43 14.58 12.18
N ARG A 82 -2.89 15.30 11.20
CA ARG A 82 -1.54 15.89 11.31
C ARG A 82 -1.46 17.02 12.33
N ASP A 83 -2.60 17.59 12.74
CA ASP A 83 -2.67 18.66 13.72
C ASP A 83 -2.90 18.18 15.16
N SER A 84 -3.45 16.97 15.37
CA SER A 84 -3.89 16.53 16.70
C SER A 84 -3.46 15.12 17.12
N ASP A 85 -3.14 14.24 16.16
CA ASP A 85 -2.87 12.83 16.47
C ASP A 85 -1.38 12.45 16.44
N MET A 86 -0.51 13.38 16.13
CA MET A 86 0.91 13.07 15.92
C MET A 86 1.62 12.55 17.17
N GLU A 87 1.23 13.04 18.34
CA GLU A 87 1.81 12.58 19.60
C GLU A 87 1.41 11.13 19.89
N VAL A 88 0.14 10.80 19.71
CA VAL A 88 -0.36 9.43 19.89
C VAL A 88 0.32 8.48 18.92
N LEU A 89 0.46 8.88 17.66
CA LEU A 89 1.13 8.10 16.64
C LEU A 89 2.58 7.80 17.02
N LYS A 90 3.30 8.83 17.47
CA LYS A 90 4.70 8.73 17.91
C LYS A 90 4.83 7.83 19.14
N ASP A 91 3.96 7.99 20.12
CA ASP A 91 3.98 7.18 21.33
C ASP A 91 3.72 5.70 21.04
N SER A 92 2.97 5.40 20.00
CA SER A 92 2.75 4.03 19.53
C SER A 92 3.92 3.45 18.75
N GLY A 93 4.95 4.24 18.49
CA GLY A 93 6.09 3.84 17.64
C GLY A 93 5.75 3.78 16.16
N TYR A 94 4.71 4.48 15.73
CA TYR A 94 4.24 4.49 14.35
C TYR A 94 4.62 5.79 13.65
N GLU A 95 4.59 5.77 12.32
CA GLU A 95 4.87 6.94 11.51
C GLU A 95 3.72 7.20 10.54
N THR A 96 3.68 8.39 9.95
CA THR A 96 2.65 8.72 8.96
C THR A 96 2.88 8.00 7.66
N ILE A 97 1.77 7.68 6.98
CA ILE A 97 1.76 7.27 5.58
C ILE A 97 1.02 8.39 4.84
N ASP A 98 1.75 9.13 4.02
CA ASP A 98 1.26 10.39 3.48
C ASP A 98 0.68 10.25 2.08
N LEU A 99 0.99 9.14 1.41
CA LEU A 99 0.55 8.87 0.04
C LEU A 99 0.22 7.40 -0.09
N VAL A 100 -0.94 7.11 -0.65
CA VAL A 100 -1.37 5.74 -0.97
C VAL A 100 -1.65 5.66 -2.46
N ILE A 101 -0.99 4.73 -3.13
CA ILE A 101 -1.20 4.46 -4.56
C ILE A 101 -1.65 3.01 -4.68
N VAL A 102 -2.90 2.81 -5.03
CA VAL A 102 -3.51 1.49 -5.09
C VAL A 102 -4.48 1.42 -6.27
N ASN A 103 -4.54 0.25 -6.91
CA ASN A 103 -5.67 -0.10 -7.75
C ASN A 103 -6.25 -1.42 -7.26
N LEU A 104 -7.53 -1.64 -7.52
CA LEU A 104 -8.20 -2.87 -7.10
C LEU A 104 -7.86 -4.02 -8.04
N TYR A 105 -7.92 -5.24 -7.52
CA TYR A 105 -7.82 -6.43 -8.36
C TYR A 105 -8.93 -6.43 -9.41
N PRO A 106 -8.67 -6.99 -10.62
CA PRO A 106 -9.66 -7.02 -11.70
C PRO A 106 -10.71 -8.12 -11.48
N PHE A 107 -11.49 -8.00 -10.39
CA PHE A 107 -12.48 -9.00 -9.99
C PHE A 107 -13.52 -9.24 -11.11
N LYS A 108 -14.04 -8.18 -11.69
CA LYS A 108 -15.03 -8.25 -12.77
C LYS A 108 -14.46 -8.94 -14.01
N GLU A 109 -13.24 -8.62 -14.39
CA GLU A 109 -12.57 -9.26 -15.53
C GLU A 109 -12.33 -10.74 -15.27
N THR A 110 -11.91 -11.10 -14.06
CA THR A 110 -11.68 -12.49 -13.67
C THR A 110 -12.97 -13.31 -13.78
N ILE A 111 -14.09 -12.77 -13.31
CA ILE A 111 -15.39 -13.42 -13.41
C ILE A 111 -15.83 -13.59 -14.87
N GLN A 112 -15.62 -12.59 -15.71
CA GLN A 112 -15.98 -12.60 -17.12
C GLN A 112 -15.14 -13.59 -17.94
N GLN A 113 -14.02 -14.04 -17.44
CA GLN A 113 -13.11 -14.99 -18.09
C GLN A 113 -13.32 -16.44 -17.65
N ASP A 114 -14.52 -16.80 -17.19
CA ASP A 114 -14.86 -18.16 -16.73
C ASP A 114 -13.90 -18.69 -15.65
N CYS A 115 -13.60 -17.88 -14.64
CA CYS A 115 -12.79 -18.33 -13.52
C CYS A 115 -13.56 -19.26 -12.58
N SER A 116 -12.85 -20.07 -11.82
CA SER A 116 -13.44 -20.85 -10.73
C SER A 116 -13.91 -19.94 -9.60
N PHE A 117 -14.82 -20.46 -8.75
CA PHE A 117 -15.26 -19.73 -7.54
C PHE A 117 -14.06 -19.36 -6.65
N GLU A 118 -13.10 -20.25 -6.53
CA GLU A 118 -11.88 -20.01 -5.73
C GLU A 118 -11.04 -18.87 -6.32
N GLU A 119 -10.87 -18.83 -7.65
CA GLU A 119 -10.14 -17.74 -8.31
C GLU A 119 -10.85 -16.40 -8.15
N ALA A 120 -12.19 -16.39 -8.20
CA ALA A 120 -12.97 -15.18 -7.96
C ALA A 120 -12.78 -14.64 -6.54
N ILE A 121 -12.78 -15.54 -5.54
CA ILE A 121 -12.53 -15.16 -4.14
C ILE A 121 -11.13 -14.59 -3.96
N GLU A 122 -10.12 -15.16 -4.60
CA GLU A 122 -8.75 -14.66 -4.55
C GLU A 122 -8.63 -13.22 -5.03
N LYS A 123 -9.50 -12.76 -5.92
CA LYS A 123 -9.48 -11.41 -6.48
C LYS A 123 -10.28 -10.39 -5.68
N ILE A 124 -10.90 -10.80 -4.56
CA ILE A 124 -11.55 -9.84 -3.66
C ILE A 124 -10.49 -9.07 -2.89
N ASP A 125 -10.50 -7.74 -3.03
CA ASP A 125 -9.50 -6.86 -2.43
C ASP A 125 -10.14 -6.02 -1.32
N ILE A 126 -10.23 -6.59 -0.14
CA ILE A 126 -10.79 -5.91 1.03
C ILE A 126 -9.89 -4.76 1.47
N GLY A 127 -8.56 -4.98 1.51
CA GLY A 127 -7.60 -3.96 1.91
C GLY A 127 -7.62 -2.75 0.98
N GLY A 128 -7.62 -2.99 -0.34
CA GLY A 128 -7.70 -1.92 -1.33
C GLY A 128 -9.00 -1.13 -1.24
N HIS A 129 -10.11 -1.80 -0.98
CA HIS A 129 -11.41 -1.18 -0.81
C HIS A 129 -11.41 -0.17 0.35
N GLN A 130 -10.77 -0.51 1.45
CA GLN A 130 -10.68 0.40 2.60
C GLN A 130 -9.92 1.68 2.26
N TYR A 131 -8.88 1.60 1.46
CA TYR A 131 -8.10 2.79 1.08
C TYR A 131 -8.88 3.77 0.22
N GLN A 132 -9.89 3.32 -0.53
CA GLN A 132 -10.71 4.19 -1.36
C GLN A 132 -11.48 5.25 -0.55
N PHE A 133 -11.72 5.01 0.73
CA PHE A 133 -12.42 5.96 1.60
C PHE A 133 -11.50 7.06 2.16
N PHE A 134 -10.20 6.94 1.95
CA PHE A 134 -9.20 7.86 2.51
C PHE A 134 -8.46 8.67 1.45
N LEU A 135 -8.68 8.35 0.20
CA LEU A 135 -8.11 9.09 -0.92
C LEU A 135 -9.06 10.20 -1.36
#